data_d20a3c15d420d41f4e4e907eb4ba7be0
#
_entry.id   d20a3c15d420d41f4e4e907eb4ba7be0
#
_cell.length_a   1.000
_cell.length_b   1.000
_cell.length_c   1.000
_cell.angle_alpha   90.00
_cell.angle_beta   90.00
_cell.angle_gamma   90.00
#
_symmetry.space_group_name_H-M   'P 1'
#
loop_
_entity.id
_entity.type
_entity.pdbx_description
1 polymer ?
#
loop_
_entity_poly.entity_id
_entity_poly.type
_entity_poly.pdbx_seq_one_letter_code
_entity_poly.pdbx_strand_id
1 'polypeptide(L)'
;HALGFILLFAEHFSSIKAQDQDVIEKAIGIITSGMDDLKEIENLMINNNFNTKIGKVIEELDLKSDSSELIDSIRGICRSFFKYDKLTIVFLNDSNESANIALVDGFKEDIDENQDFEIQNTLHGLAITENKTICSNSWFEKFPEMNRFFPEDRSNFGFKSVLSVPIRSKGKAFGALTLEKLEPILFSDIDIQFIESLCGTLSSGLSWKNEYNKVHLSAIHDGLTGLLNHKAFLKRFNQELSRANRFNQSLGLIVLDLDKFKTINDTYGHLYGDYVLKEVSKIISENIRTIDVVGRYGGEEFSVLLVNTDIQECEPMAQRIVDKIHQKTFLKDGIASNITISAGMAGFPTHSDHVKGLILKADKAMYDTKSNGGNGVTISNDV
;
A
#
# COMPACT_ATOMS: atom_id res chain seq x y z
N HIS A 1 26.82 28.11 30.89
CA HIS A 1 27.71 28.57 31.95
C HIS A 1 29.09 28.98 31.41
N ALA A 2 29.70 28.29 30.45
CA ALA A 2 31.00 28.66 29.88
C ALA A 2 30.97 30.03 29.15
N LEU A 3 29.92 30.34 28.40
CA LEU A 3 29.74 31.65 27.77
C LEU A 3 29.63 32.80 28.80
N GLY A 4 29.01 32.55 29.97
CA GLY A 4 28.96 33.53 31.06
C GLY A 4 30.32 33.84 31.67
N PHE A 5 31.23 32.87 31.74
CA PHE A 5 32.59 33.08 32.20
C PHE A 5 33.41 33.93 31.22
N ILE A 6 33.26 33.71 29.92
CA ILE A 6 33.93 34.50 28.85
C ILE A 6 33.47 35.96 28.87
N LEU A 7 32.14 36.20 29.07
CA LEU A 7 31.60 37.56 29.20
C LEU A 7 32.09 38.30 30.44
N LEU A 8 32.22 37.66 31.59
CA LEU A 8 32.75 38.25 32.84
C LEU A 8 34.23 38.65 32.68
N PHE A 9 35.02 37.88 31.93
CA PHE A 9 36.42 38.25 31.60
C PHE A 9 36.50 39.43 30.66
N ALA A 10 35.59 39.56 29.69
CA ALA A 10 35.58 40.65 28.73
C ALA A 10 35.33 42.02 29.38
N GLU A 11 34.47 42.10 30.39
CA GLU A 11 34.17 43.34 31.13
C GLU A 11 35.36 43.89 31.94
N HIS A 12 36.34 43.08 32.29
CA HIS A 12 37.51 43.47 33.10
C HIS A 12 38.82 43.41 32.30
N PHE A 13 38.75 43.11 31.00
CA PHE A 13 39.91 42.86 30.14
C PHE A 13 40.87 44.06 30.05
N SER A 14 40.34 45.30 30.10
CA SER A 14 41.13 46.55 30.06
C SER A 14 42.00 46.80 31.30
N SER A 15 41.79 46.06 32.39
CA SER A 15 42.57 46.19 33.65
C SER A 15 43.73 45.21 33.75
N ILE A 16 43.91 44.30 32.77
CA ILE A 16 44.91 43.23 32.76
C ILE A 16 46.16 43.71 32.01
N LYS A 17 47.36 43.33 32.47
CA LYS A 17 48.61 43.70 31.75
C LYS A 17 48.66 43.09 30.35
N ALA A 18 49.19 43.81 29.37
CA ALA A 18 49.19 43.38 27.96
C ALA A 18 49.80 41.99 27.72
N GLN A 19 50.77 41.53 28.51
CA GLN A 19 51.34 40.19 28.44
C GLN A 19 50.39 39.10 28.88
N ASP A 20 49.52 39.37 29.84
CA ASP A 20 48.55 38.45 30.36
C ASP A 20 47.33 38.37 29.44
N GLN A 21 47.02 39.46 28.70
CA GLN A 21 45.96 39.53 27.72
C GLN A 21 46.18 38.53 26.55
N ASP A 22 47.41 38.47 26.01
CA ASP A 22 47.77 37.52 24.93
C ASP A 22 47.61 36.05 25.37
N VAL A 23 47.96 35.74 26.64
CA VAL A 23 47.78 34.39 27.19
C VAL A 23 46.28 34.04 27.34
N ILE A 24 45.49 35.00 27.80
CA ILE A 24 44.03 34.82 27.96
C ILE A 24 43.36 34.66 26.61
N GLU A 25 43.71 35.47 25.60
CA GLU A 25 43.16 35.33 24.23
C GLU A 25 43.47 33.95 23.62
N LYS A 26 44.71 33.48 23.78
CA LYS A 26 45.10 32.14 23.34
C LYS A 26 44.36 31.05 24.06
N ALA A 27 44.19 31.17 25.38
CA ALA A 27 43.43 30.23 26.18
C ALA A 27 41.94 30.19 25.76
N ILE A 28 41.32 31.35 25.55
CA ILE A 28 39.92 31.45 25.03
C ILE A 28 39.83 30.78 23.66
N GLY A 29 40.80 31.05 22.78
CA GLY A 29 40.83 30.44 21.44
C GLY A 29 40.88 28.90 21.50
N ILE A 30 41.75 28.34 22.38
CA ILE A 30 41.85 26.89 22.57
C ILE A 30 40.53 26.29 23.15
N ILE A 31 39.94 26.97 24.13
CA ILE A 31 38.67 26.50 24.75
C ILE A 31 37.55 26.57 23.73
N THR A 32 37.46 27.65 22.95
CA THR A 32 36.41 27.79 21.94
C THR A 32 36.57 26.74 20.86
N SER A 33 37.79 26.53 20.32
CA SER A 33 38.05 25.44 19.35
C SER A 33 37.71 24.06 19.93
N GLY A 34 38.12 23.77 21.16
CA GLY A 34 37.78 22.49 21.80
C GLY A 34 36.26 22.29 22.02
N MET A 35 35.53 23.39 22.29
CA MET A 35 34.06 23.31 22.42
C MET A 35 33.39 23.08 21.04
N ASP A 36 33.92 23.66 19.96
CA ASP A 36 33.44 23.45 18.61
C ASP A 36 33.71 21.99 18.16
N ASP A 37 34.91 21.46 18.44
CA ASP A 37 35.27 20.08 18.19
C ASP A 37 34.34 19.09 18.95
N LEU A 38 34.03 19.39 20.21
CA LEU A 38 33.12 18.58 21.02
C LEU A 38 31.69 18.59 20.47
N LYS A 39 31.18 19.73 20.00
CA LYS A 39 29.87 19.82 19.34
C LYS A 39 29.84 19.03 18.03
N GLU A 40 30.92 19.09 17.26
CA GLU A 40 31.04 18.31 16.02
C GLU A 40 31.01 16.80 16.31
N ILE A 41 31.75 16.34 17.33
CA ILE A 41 31.74 14.95 17.77
C ILE A 41 30.34 14.54 18.25
N GLU A 42 29.68 15.37 19.05
CA GLU A 42 28.30 15.10 19.51
C GLU A 42 27.33 14.96 18.32
N ASN A 43 27.39 15.89 17.35
CA ASN A 43 26.58 15.83 16.14
C ASN A 43 26.86 14.57 15.31
N LEU A 44 28.13 14.16 15.18
CA LEU A 44 28.49 12.93 14.47
C LEU A 44 27.95 11.69 15.19
N MET A 45 27.99 11.66 16.53
CA MET A 45 27.43 10.56 17.31
C MET A 45 25.90 10.46 17.17
N ILE A 46 25.20 11.59 17.22
CA ILE A 46 23.75 11.67 17.03
C ILE A 46 23.40 11.17 15.62
N ASN A 47 24.11 11.67 14.60
CA ASN A 47 23.89 11.29 13.22
C ASN A 47 24.12 9.78 12.99
N ASN A 48 25.21 9.23 13.54
CA ASN A 48 25.50 7.80 13.46
C ASN A 48 24.42 6.94 14.13
N ASN A 49 23.96 7.34 15.32
CA ASN A 49 22.90 6.63 16.04
C ASN A 49 21.57 6.70 15.26
N PHE A 50 21.23 7.84 14.68
CA PHE A 50 20.05 8.03 13.83
C PHE A 50 20.10 7.12 12.59
N ASN A 51 21.21 7.16 11.86
CA ASN A 51 21.40 6.33 10.67
C ASN A 51 21.36 4.84 10.98
N THR A 52 21.90 4.43 12.14
CA THR A 52 21.86 3.04 12.60
C THR A 52 20.41 2.59 12.86
N LYS A 53 19.58 3.45 13.46
CA LYS A 53 18.15 3.13 13.70
C LYS A 53 17.36 3.08 12.41
N ILE A 54 17.62 4.00 11.48
CA ILE A 54 17.01 3.95 10.13
C ILE A 54 17.40 2.65 9.41
N GLY A 55 18.69 2.29 9.44
CA GLY A 55 19.20 1.06 8.85
C GLY A 55 18.45 -0.18 9.37
N LYS A 56 18.24 -0.28 10.68
CA LYS A 56 17.47 -1.37 11.28
C LYS A 56 16.02 -1.43 10.78
N VAL A 57 15.34 -0.29 10.68
CA VAL A 57 13.96 -0.25 10.13
C VAL A 57 13.90 -0.79 8.70
N ILE A 58 14.94 -0.49 7.89
CA ILE A 58 15.02 -1.00 6.52
C ILE A 58 15.31 -2.51 6.51
N GLU A 59 16.23 -2.98 7.35
CA GLU A 59 16.60 -4.40 7.46
C GLU A 59 15.43 -5.27 7.99
N GLU A 60 14.66 -4.75 8.93
CA GLU A 60 13.52 -5.44 9.55
C GLU A 60 12.22 -5.30 8.73
N LEU A 61 12.23 -4.54 7.64
CA LEU A 61 11.04 -4.29 6.83
C LEU A 61 10.49 -5.59 6.22
N ASP A 62 9.38 -6.08 6.75
CA ASP A 62 8.63 -7.17 6.12
C ASP A 62 7.75 -6.62 5.00
N LEU A 63 8.12 -6.95 3.76
CA LEU A 63 7.36 -6.55 2.56
C LEU A 63 5.97 -7.20 2.47
N LYS A 64 5.71 -8.24 3.29
CA LYS A 64 4.42 -8.94 3.35
C LYS A 64 3.48 -8.37 4.41
N SER A 65 4.02 -7.67 5.42
CA SER A 65 3.22 -7.04 6.48
C SER A 65 2.42 -5.85 5.96
N ASP A 66 1.57 -5.27 6.78
CA ASP A 66 0.89 -4.02 6.46
C ASP A 66 1.85 -2.82 6.49
N SER A 67 1.50 -1.75 5.79
CA SER A 67 2.27 -0.49 5.79
C SER A 67 2.26 0.21 7.14
N SER A 68 1.30 -0.10 8.01
CA SER A 68 1.19 0.39 9.38
C SER A 68 2.46 0.11 10.21
N GLU A 69 3.09 -1.07 10.05
CA GLU A 69 4.32 -1.41 10.79
C GLU A 69 5.50 -0.47 10.45
N LEU A 70 5.62 -0.07 9.18
CA LEU A 70 6.63 0.90 8.78
C LEU A 70 6.34 2.28 9.38
N ILE A 71 5.09 2.70 9.38
CA ILE A 71 4.64 3.98 9.96
C ILE A 71 4.90 4.00 11.47
N ASP A 72 4.62 2.90 12.17
CA ASP A 72 4.89 2.75 13.61
C ASP A 72 6.39 2.79 13.93
N SER A 73 7.21 2.21 13.09
CA SER A 73 8.68 2.29 13.22
C SER A 73 9.18 3.73 13.08
N ILE A 74 8.63 4.50 12.14
CA ILE A 74 8.93 5.94 11.98
C ILE A 74 8.49 6.72 13.22
N ARG A 75 7.28 6.44 13.77
CA ARG A 75 6.82 7.00 15.07
C ARG A 75 7.84 6.77 16.18
N GLY A 76 8.34 5.54 16.30
CA GLY A 76 9.36 5.17 17.30
C GLY A 76 10.66 5.94 17.15
N ILE A 77 11.14 6.15 15.93
CA ILE A 77 12.32 6.98 15.64
C ILE A 77 12.04 8.43 16.03
N CYS A 78 10.92 9.00 15.56
CA CYS A 78 10.57 10.38 15.87
C CYS A 78 10.54 10.63 17.39
N ARG A 79 9.91 9.77 18.17
CA ARG A 79 9.88 9.85 19.65
C ARG A 79 11.27 9.80 20.29
N SER A 80 12.22 9.11 19.66
CA SER A 80 13.57 8.93 20.20
C SER A 80 14.50 10.09 19.95
N PHE A 81 14.31 10.84 18.85
CA PHE A 81 15.26 11.85 18.39
C PHE A 81 14.71 13.27 18.42
N PHE A 82 13.37 13.44 18.37
CA PHE A 82 12.79 14.78 18.26
C PHE A 82 11.93 15.13 19.47
N LYS A 83 12.02 16.40 19.87
CA LYS A 83 11.07 17.00 20.82
C LYS A 83 9.95 17.64 20.03
N TYR A 84 8.76 17.08 20.09
CA TYR A 84 7.55 17.59 19.46
C TYR A 84 6.36 17.41 20.43
N ASP A 85 5.35 18.23 20.25
CA ASP A 85 4.07 18.06 20.97
C ASP A 85 3.09 17.25 20.12
N LYS A 86 3.20 17.32 18.78
CA LYS A 86 2.42 16.51 17.86
C LYS A 86 3.23 16.09 16.63
N LEU A 87 3.03 14.84 16.22
CA LEU A 87 3.49 14.25 14.96
C LEU A 87 2.29 13.80 14.16
N THR A 88 2.27 14.16 12.90
CA THR A 88 1.24 13.70 11.95
C THR A 88 1.89 13.21 10.66
N ILE A 89 1.39 12.09 10.11
CA ILE A 89 1.74 11.61 8.77
C ILE A 89 0.46 11.54 7.96
N VAL A 90 0.48 12.13 6.78
CA VAL A 90 -0.65 12.15 5.85
C VAL A 90 -0.22 11.65 4.47
N PHE A 91 -1.14 10.99 3.75
CA PHE A 91 -0.94 10.55 2.38
C PHE A 91 -2.08 11.00 1.48
N LEU A 92 -1.76 11.38 0.25
CA LEU A 92 -2.75 11.73 -0.77
C LEU A 92 -3.62 10.53 -1.12
N ASN A 93 -4.90 10.79 -1.30
CA ASN A 93 -5.85 9.86 -1.91
C ASN A 93 -5.68 9.84 -3.44
N ASP A 94 -6.30 8.87 -4.11
CA ASP A 94 -6.20 8.68 -5.57
C ASP A 94 -6.63 9.92 -6.38
N SER A 95 -7.52 10.76 -5.85
CA SER A 95 -7.95 12.02 -6.48
C SER A 95 -6.88 13.09 -6.50
N ASN A 96 -5.88 13.04 -5.63
CA ASN A 96 -4.88 14.09 -5.33
C ASN A 96 -5.49 15.43 -4.83
N GLU A 97 -6.76 15.46 -4.47
CA GLU A 97 -7.45 16.65 -3.93
C GLU A 97 -7.61 16.56 -2.42
N SER A 98 -7.61 15.35 -1.88
CA SER A 98 -7.70 15.05 -0.46
C SER A 98 -6.54 14.19 0.01
N ALA A 99 -6.33 14.16 1.33
CA ALA A 99 -5.35 13.30 1.97
C ALA A 99 -5.98 12.57 3.17
N ASN A 100 -5.45 11.39 3.45
CA ASN A 100 -5.81 10.58 4.60
C ASN A 100 -4.78 10.76 5.71
N ILE A 101 -5.25 10.84 6.95
CA ILE A 101 -4.40 10.92 8.15
C ILE A 101 -3.98 9.50 8.53
N ALA A 102 -2.75 9.12 8.19
CA ALA A 102 -2.22 7.78 8.42
C ALA A 102 -1.66 7.58 9.84
N LEU A 103 -1.25 8.66 10.51
CA LEU A 103 -0.68 8.63 11.86
C LEU A 103 -0.93 9.94 12.57
N VAL A 104 -1.34 9.85 13.84
CA VAL A 104 -1.34 10.94 14.81
C VAL A 104 -0.65 10.48 16.09
N ASP A 105 0.31 11.27 16.61
CA ASP A 105 1.02 10.99 17.84
C ASP A 105 1.22 12.26 18.68
N GLY A 106 1.14 12.14 20.01
CA GLY A 106 1.36 13.24 20.95
C GLY A 106 0.08 13.86 21.47
N PHE A 107 -0.04 15.20 21.43
CA PHE A 107 -1.14 15.95 22.02
C PHE A 107 -2.51 15.47 21.51
N LYS A 108 -3.42 15.13 22.45
CA LYS A 108 -4.76 14.63 22.12
C LYS A 108 -5.67 15.76 21.65
N GLU A 109 -6.24 15.58 20.49
CA GLU A 109 -7.26 16.42 19.85
C GLU A 109 -8.35 15.50 19.27
N ASP A 110 -9.46 16.07 18.83
CA ASP A 110 -10.55 15.36 18.15
C ASP A 110 -10.20 15.07 16.67
N ILE A 111 -9.01 14.56 16.44
CA ILE A 111 -8.51 14.16 15.11
C ILE A 111 -8.14 12.70 15.19
N ASP A 112 -8.78 11.89 14.37
CA ASP A 112 -8.58 10.45 14.33
C ASP A 112 -7.72 10.01 13.13
N GLU A 113 -6.98 8.93 13.30
CA GLU A 113 -6.33 8.21 12.20
C GLU A 113 -7.40 7.68 11.24
N ASN A 114 -7.05 7.60 9.95
CA ASN A 114 -7.93 7.23 8.84
C ASN A 114 -9.01 8.25 8.47
N GLN A 115 -8.95 9.48 8.99
CA GLN A 115 -9.82 10.57 8.60
C GLN A 115 -9.27 11.26 7.34
N ASP A 116 -10.15 11.57 6.39
CA ASP A 116 -9.80 12.30 5.16
C ASP A 116 -10.03 13.81 5.33
N PHE A 117 -9.19 14.61 4.70
CA PHE A 117 -9.32 16.07 4.66
C PHE A 117 -8.90 16.63 3.28
N GLU A 118 -9.42 17.79 2.91
CA GLU A 118 -9.01 18.51 1.70
C GLU A 118 -7.64 19.16 1.91
N ILE A 119 -6.72 19.01 0.94
CA ILE A 119 -5.35 19.54 1.07
C ILE A 119 -5.26 21.04 0.82
N GLN A 120 -6.23 21.63 0.13
CA GLN A 120 -6.20 23.08 -0.16
C GLN A 120 -6.34 23.92 1.11
N ASN A 121 -5.51 24.96 1.20
CA ASN A 121 -5.49 25.89 2.34
C ASN A 121 -5.28 25.22 3.71
N THR A 122 -4.58 24.10 3.73
CA THR A 122 -4.20 23.40 4.97
C THR A 122 -2.69 23.34 5.15
N LEU A 123 -2.23 23.38 6.41
CA LEU A 123 -0.83 23.28 6.77
C LEU A 123 -0.22 21.94 6.29
N HIS A 124 -0.94 20.84 6.55
CA HIS A 124 -0.48 19.51 6.16
C HIS A 124 -0.52 19.30 4.65
N GLY A 125 -1.40 20.01 3.93
CA GLY A 125 -1.44 20.02 2.47
C GLY A 125 -0.38 20.89 1.83
N LEU A 126 0.08 21.96 2.51
CA LEU A 126 1.01 22.92 1.95
C LEU A 126 2.34 22.30 1.52
N ALA A 127 2.94 21.46 2.38
CA ALA A 127 4.19 20.79 2.04
C ALA A 127 4.05 19.88 0.82
N ILE A 128 2.87 19.28 0.63
CA ILE A 128 2.55 18.42 -0.52
C ILE A 128 2.39 19.26 -1.78
N THR A 129 1.56 20.32 -1.74
CA THR A 129 1.24 21.16 -2.90
C THR A 129 2.44 21.96 -3.39
N GLU A 130 3.22 22.54 -2.46
CA GLU A 130 4.46 23.27 -2.78
C GLU A 130 5.62 22.31 -3.11
N ASN A 131 5.49 21.04 -2.73
CA ASN A 131 6.56 20.04 -2.81
C ASN A 131 7.87 20.50 -2.16
N LYS A 132 7.76 21.21 -1.02
CA LYS A 132 8.87 21.80 -0.28
C LYS A 132 8.71 21.58 1.22
N THR A 133 9.85 21.54 1.93
CA THR A 133 9.88 21.56 3.39
C THR A 133 9.41 22.92 3.90
N ILE A 134 8.44 22.91 4.79
CA ILE A 134 7.87 24.08 5.46
C ILE A 134 8.36 24.07 6.91
N CYS A 135 9.08 25.14 7.31
CA CYS A 135 9.52 25.33 8.68
C CYS A 135 9.16 26.74 9.15
N SER A 136 8.55 26.85 10.33
CA SER A 136 8.22 28.14 10.94
C SER A 136 8.07 27.98 12.45
N ASN A 137 8.40 29.01 13.23
CA ASN A 137 8.14 29.14 14.66
C ASN A 137 6.98 30.10 14.99
N SER A 138 6.32 30.62 13.97
CA SER A 138 5.17 31.53 14.06
C SER A 138 4.27 31.30 12.84
N TRP A 139 3.83 30.05 12.65
CA TRP A 139 3.15 29.70 11.41
C TRP A 139 1.80 30.42 11.24
N PHE A 140 1.07 30.72 12.34
CA PHE A 140 -0.17 31.50 12.28
C PHE A 140 0.04 32.93 11.73
N GLU A 141 1.17 33.56 12.06
CA GLU A 141 1.51 34.87 11.52
C GLU A 141 1.91 34.80 10.06
N LYS A 142 2.62 33.73 9.71
CA LYS A 142 3.11 33.50 8.34
C LYS A 142 2.03 33.04 7.37
N PHE A 143 1.05 32.26 7.88
CA PHE A 143 -0.03 31.65 7.10
C PHE A 143 -1.41 31.87 7.77
N PRO A 144 -1.87 33.12 7.89
CA PRO A 144 -3.04 33.47 8.70
C PRO A 144 -4.36 32.91 8.17
N GLU A 145 -4.41 32.51 6.88
CA GLU A 145 -5.60 31.99 6.23
C GLU A 145 -5.64 30.44 6.19
N MET A 146 -4.61 29.77 6.68
CA MET A 146 -4.53 28.30 6.63
C MET A 146 -5.18 27.66 7.84
N ASN A 147 -5.86 26.57 7.58
CA ASN A 147 -6.29 25.60 8.59
C ASN A 147 -5.19 24.56 8.83
N ARG A 148 -5.29 23.75 9.88
CA ARG A 148 -4.40 22.57 10.02
C ARG A 148 -4.91 21.44 9.14
N PHE A 149 -6.13 21.00 9.34
CA PHE A 149 -6.84 19.98 8.58
C PHE A 149 -8.22 20.47 8.11
N PHE A 150 -9.02 21.03 9.02
CA PHE A 150 -10.42 21.41 8.80
C PHE A 150 -10.65 22.91 9.04
N PRO A 151 -11.70 23.51 8.47
CA PRO A 151 -12.04 24.91 8.71
C PRO A 151 -12.24 25.27 10.18
N GLU A 152 -12.73 24.33 10.98
CA GLU A 152 -12.99 24.50 12.42
C GLU A 152 -11.71 24.52 13.24
N ASP A 153 -10.63 23.99 12.72
CA ASP A 153 -9.33 23.90 13.38
C ASP A 153 -8.66 25.23 13.61
N ARG A 154 -9.12 26.28 12.95
CA ARG A 154 -8.42 27.55 12.85
C ARG A 154 -8.33 28.32 14.15
N SER A 155 -9.27 28.15 15.07
CA SER A 155 -9.40 28.95 16.29
C SER A 155 -8.82 28.32 17.54
N ASN A 156 -8.45 27.04 17.53
CA ASN A 156 -8.21 26.26 18.76
C ASN A 156 -6.75 25.82 18.98
N PHE A 157 -5.77 26.35 18.22
CA PHE A 157 -4.43 25.79 18.30
C PHE A 157 -3.44 26.59 19.11
N GLY A 158 -2.89 25.94 20.13
CA GLY A 158 -1.72 26.38 20.85
C GLY A 158 -0.39 26.15 20.10
N PHE A 159 -0.37 25.42 18.98
CA PHE A 159 0.85 25.12 18.22
C PHE A 159 1.39 26.37 17.54
N LYS A 160 2.65 26.71 17.80
CA LYS A 160 3.33 27.89 17.25
C LYS A 160 4.39 27.52 16.22
N SER A 161 5.07 26.38 16.43
CA SER A 161 6.14 25.95 15.54
C SER A 161 5.72 24.72 14.75
N VAL A 162 6.12 24.67 13.49
CA VAL A 162 5.86 23.59 12.55
C VAL A 162 7.10 23.26 11.74
N LEU A 163 7.32 21.97 11.52
CA LEU A 163 8.18 21.40 10.50
C LEU A 163 7.38 20.38 9.71
N SER A 164 7.03 20.69 8.48
CA SER A 164 6.32 19.80 7.58
C SER A 164 7.19 19.45 6.38
N VAL A 165 7.49 18.17 6.22
CA VAL A 165 8.39 17.66 5.19
C VAL A 165 7.61 16.75 4.25
N PRO A 166 7.65 17.01 2.91
CA PRO A 166 6.93 16.17 1.96
C PRO A 166 7.60 14.81 1.79
N ILE A 167 6.77 13.77 1.72
CA ILE A 167 7.15 12.41 1.37
C ILE A 167 7.04 12.30 -0.14
N ARG A 168 8.16 12.03 -0.82
CA ARG A 168 8.26 12.11 -2.29
C ARG A 168 8.50 10.76 -2.93
N SER A 169 7.82 10.49 -4.05
CA SER A 169 8.16 9.39 -4.95
C SER A 169 8.38 9.95 -6.35
N LYS A 170 9.50 9.59 -6.99
CA LYS A 170 9.89 10.09 -8.33
C LYS A 170 9.80 11.62 -8.48
N GLY A 171 10.19 12.35 -7.41
CA GLY A 171 10.22 13.80 -7.38
C GLY A 171 8.88 14.50 -7.11
N LYS A 172 7.77 13.75 -6.95
CA LYS A 172 6.45 14.29 -6.60
C LYS A 172 6.09 13.93 -5.17
N ALA A 173 5.56 14.88 -4.43
CA ALA A 173 5.03 14.64 -3.10
C ALA A 173 3.71 13.84 -3.19
N PHE A 174 3.59 12.80 -2.38
CA PHE A 174 2.37 12.01 -2.22
C PHE A 174 1.92 11.91 -0.75
N GLY A 175 2.62 12.60 0.14
CA GLY A 175 2.31 12.68 1.55
C GLY A 175 3.18 13.72 2.24
N ALA A 176 2.99 13.91 3.54
CA ALA A 176 3.82 14.76 4.38
C ALA A 176 3.95 14.16 5.79
N LEU A 177 5.12 14.38 6.41
CA LEU A 177 5.38 14.19 7.82
C LEU A 177 5.52 15.56 8.48
N THR A 178 4.71 15.82 9.50
CA THR A 178 4.67 17.12 10.17
C THR A 178 4.93 16.95 11.67
N LEU A 179 5.86 17.73 12.19
CA LEU A 179 6.08 17.92 13.62
C LEU A 179 5.60 19.30 14.02
N GLU A 180 4.91 19.41 15.15
CA GLU A 180 4.39 20.65 15.72
C GLU A 180 4.82 20.81 17.16
N LYS A 181 5.06 22.09 17.61
CA LYS A 181 5.36 22.45 19.00
C LYS A 181 4.42 23.55 19.46
N LEU A 182 4.00 23.48 20.72
CA LEU A 182 3.22 24.50 21.40
C LEU A 182 4.04 25.78 21.64
N GLU A 183 5.36 25.64 21.76
CA GLU A 183 6.28 26.77 21.95
C GLU A 183 6.85 27.27 20.63
N PRO A 184 7.20 28.59 20.52
CA PRO A 184 7.77 29.19 19.31
C PRO A 184 9.27 28.85 19.18
N ILE A 185 9.64 27.57 19.15
CA ILE A 185 11.00 27.07 19.06
C ILE A 185 11.25 26.56 17.65
N LEU A 186 12.18 27.16 16.94
CA LEU A 186 12.57 26.70 15.60
C LEU A 186 13.17 25.30 15.66
N PHE A 187 12.84 24.50 14.65
CA PHE A 187 13.57 23.27 14.37
C PHE A 187 14.93 23.61 13.78
N SER A 188 15.99 22.94 14.22
CA SER A 188 17.34 23.13 13.72
C SER A 188 17.51 22.57 12.31
N ASP A 189 18.56 22.99 11.60
CA ASP A 189 18.91 22.42 10.29
C ASP A 189 19.17 20.91 10.36
N ILE A 190 19.68 20.42 11.50
CA ILE A 190 19.89 19.00 11.77
C ILE A 190 18.54 18.27 11.90
N ASP A 191 17.56 18.85 12.59
CA ASP A 191 16.20 18.28 12.69
C ASP A 191 15.58 18.16 11.30
N ILE A 192 15.72 19.22 10.48
CA ILE A 192 15.19 19.23 9.10
C ILE A 192 15.81 18.11 8.28
N GLN A 193 17.15 18.00 8.26
CA GLN A 193 17.87 16.96 7.51
C GLN A 193 17.47 15.55 7.97
N PHE A 194 17.30 15.34 9.27
CA PHE A 194 16.89 14.05 9.82
C PHE A 194 15.47 13.68 9.39
N ILE A 195 14.52 14.62 9.46
CA ILE A 195 13.14 14.36 9.03
C ILE A 195 13.08 14.15 7.51
N GLU A 196 13.85 14.89 6.72
CA GLU A 196 13.97 14.67 5.28
C GLU A 196 14.52 13.27 4.95
N SER A 197 15.51 12.81 5.70
CA SER A 197 16.04 11.45 5.58
C SER A 197 15.00 10.39 5.96
N LEU A 198 14.23 10.60 7.04
CA LEU A 198 13.12 9.73 7.44
C LEU A 198 12.02 9.67 6.36
N CYS A 199 11.62 10.81 5.80
CA CYS A 199 10.66 10.87 4.71
C CYS A 199 11.14 10.11 3.46
N GLY A 200 12.44 10.21 3.14
CA GLY A 200 13.08 9.43 2.08
C GLY A 200 13.02 7.92 2.34
N THR A 201 13.29 7.50 3.57
CA THR A 201 13.22 6.10 4.00
C THR A 201 11.79 5.56 3.94
N LEU A 202 10.82 6.31 4.47
CA LEU A 202 9.41 5.97 4.42
C LEU A 202 8.92 5.83 2.97
N SER A 203 9.28 6.78 2.12
CA SER A 203 8.96 6.73 0.68
C SER A 203 9.53 5.48 0.01
N SER A 204 10.79 5.17 0.24
CA SER A 204 11.45 3.99 -0.32
C SER A 204 10.80 2.71 0.15
N GLY A 205 10.54 2.58 1.45
CA GLY A 205 9.86 1.42 2.05
C GLY A 205 8.46 1.21 1.49
N LEU A 206 7.65 2.26 1.39
CA LEU A 206 6.31 2.19 0.79
C LEU A 206 6.37 1.84 -0.70
N SER A 207 7.33 2.40 -1.44
CA SER A 207 7.52 2.08 -2.85
C SER A 207 7.91 0.61 -3.06
N TRP A 208 8.82 0.07 -2.23
CA TRP A 208 9.21 -1.34 -2.28
C TRP A 208 8.04 -2.28 -1.95
N LYS A 209 7.25 -1.95 -0.93
CA LYS A 209 6.03 -2.73 -0.59
C LYS A 209 5.02 -2.72 -1.74
N ASN A 210 4.77 -1.56 -2.33
CA ASN A 210 3.85 -1.44 -3.46
C ASN A 210 4.34 -2.23 -4.69
N GLU A 211 5.64 -2.16 -5.00
CA GLU A 211 6.21 -2.93 -6.11
C GLU A 211 6.18 -4.42 -5.83
N TYR A 212 6.55 -4.84 -4.61
CA TYR A 212 6.44 -6.23 -4.18
C TYR A 212 5.00 -6.76 -4.31
N ASN A 213 4.01 -5.99 -3.83
CA ASN A 213 2.61 -6.37 -3.93
C ASN A 213 2.14 -6.47 -5.38
N LYS A 214 2.52 -5.52 -6.25
CA LYS A 214 2.22 -5.58 -7.69
C LYS A 214 2.80 -6.83 -8.33
N VAL A 215 4.09 -7.11 -8.10
CA VAL A 215 4.77 -8.29 -8.61
C VAL A 215 4.13 -9.56 -8.04
N HIS A 216 3.82 -9.58 -6.76
CA HIS A 216 3.19 -10.73 -6.10
C HIS A 216 1.77 -10.97 -6.62
N LEU A 217 0.96 -9.92 -6.73
CA LEU A 217 -0.40 -10.00 -7.28
C LEU A 217 -0.37 -10.45 -8.75
N SER A 218 0.52 -9.90 -9.58
CA SER A 218 0.65 -10.32 -10.98
C SER A 218 1.19 -11.76 -11.13
N ALA A 219 1.96 -12.25 -10.16
CA ALA A 219 2.42 -13.64 -10.14
C ALA A 219 1.31 -14.64 -9.78
N ILE A 220 0.23 -14.19 -9.14
CA ILE A 220 -0.88 -15.02 -8.64
C ILE A 220 -2.16 -14.79 -9.44
N HIS A 221 -2.45 -13.57 -9.84
CA HIS A 221 -3.69 -13.19 -10.50
C HIS A 221 -3.50 -12.94 -12.00
N ASP A 222 -4.58 -13.15 -12.75
CA ASP A 222 -4.69 -12.73 -14.15
C ASP A 222 -4.91 -11.21 -14.21
N GLY A 223 -4.08 -10.51 -14.95
CA GLY A 223 -4.07 -9.05 -15.00
C GLY A 223 -5.30 -8.42 -15.62
N LEU A 224 -6.10 -9.18 -16.40
CA LEU A 224 -7.34 -8.68 -17.02
C LEU A 224 -8.55 -8.86 -16.11
N THR A 225 -8.70 -10.06 -15.52
CA THR A 225 -9.91 -10.50 -14.81
C THR A 225 -9.80 -10.40 -13.30
N GLY A 226 -8.58 -10.30 -12.76
CA GLY A 226 -8.33 -10.32 -11.31
C GLY A 226 -8.49 -11.70 -10.65
N LEU A 227 -8.91 -12.73 -11.39
CA LEU A 227 -9.00 -14.10 -10.90
C LEU A 227 -7.59 -14.71 -10.71
N LEU A 228 -7.50 -15.86 -10.05
CA LEU A 228 -6.23 -16.59 -10.03
C LEU A 228 -5.78 -16.91 -11.47
N ASN A 229 -4.50 -16.70 -11.75
CA ASN A 229 -3.93 -17.19 -13.00
C ASN A 229 -3.80 -18.73 -12.97
N HIS A 230 -3.57 -19.32 -14.13
CA HIS A 230 -3.42 -20.79 -14.29
C HIS A 230 -2.50 -21.44 -13.24
N LYS A 231 -1.30 -20.86 -13.06
CA LYS A 231 -0.30 -21.40 -12.13
C LYS A 231 -0.77 -21.37 -10.67
N ALA A 232 -1.36 -20.28 -10.25
CA ALA A 232 -1.87 -20.11 -8.89
C ALA A 232 -3.10 -20.98 -8.64
N PHE A 233 -4.01 -21.10 -9.62
CA PHE A 233 -5.15 -21.99 -9.56
C PHE A 233 -4.71 -23.45 -9.37
N LEU A 234 -3.75 -23.96 -10.19
CA LEU A 234 -3.23 -25.31 -10.05
C LEU A 234 -2.56 -25.55 -8.70
N LYS A 235 -1.80 -24.58 -8.21
CA LYS A 235 -1.20 -24.65 -6.86
C LYS A 235 -2.26 -24.80 -5.79
N ARG A 236 -3.31 -23.98 -5.84
CA ARG A 236 -4.42 -24.02 -4.89
C ARG A 236 -5.21 -25.33 -5.01
N PHE A 237 -5.47 -25.80 -6.22
CA PHE A 237 -6.12 -27.08 -6.47
C PHE A 237 -5.37 -28.26 -5.83
N ASN A 238 -4.06 -28.33 -6.00
CA ASN A 238 -3.24 -29.37 -5.37
C ASN A 238 -3.33 -29.32 -3.82
N GLN A 239 -3.36 -28.13 -3.24
CA GLN A 239 -3.53 -27.95 -1.79
C GLN A 239 -4.89 -28.46 -1.31
N GLU A 240 -5.98 -28.08 -1.99
CA GLU A 240 -7.32 -28.51 -1.62
C GLU A 240 -7.51 -30.01 -1.88
N LEU A 241 -6.92 -30.58 -2.94
CA LEU A 241 -6.98 -32.03 -3.17
C LEU A 241 -6.26 -32.81 -2.06
N SER A 242 -5.08 -32.34 -1.64
CA SER A 242 -4.36 -32.94 -0.52
C SER A 242 -5.15 -32.85 0.79
N ARG A 243 -5.84 -31.73 0.99
CA ARG A 243 -6.73 -31.52 2.13
C ARG A 243 -7.94 -32.43 2.07
N ALA A 244 -8.63 -32.51 0.94
CA ALA A 244 -9.81 -33.33 0.73
C ALA A 244 -9.48 -34.80 0.95
N ASN A 245 -8.36 -35.29 0.42
CA ASN A 245 -7.90 -36.66 0.67
C ASN A 245 -7.65 -36.95 2.16
N ARG A 246 -7.03 -36.00 2.87
CA ARG A 246 -6.73 -36.15 4.32
C ARG A 246 -7.99 -36.19 5.18
N PHE A 247 -9.02 -35.42 4.84
CA PHE A 247 -10.25 -35.28 5.63
C PHE A 247 -11.44 -36.07 5.05
N ASN A 248 -11.20 -36.89 4.02
CA ASN A 248 -12.21 -37.65 3.33
C ASN A 248 -13.38 -36.79 2.82
N GLN A 249 -13.05 -35.67 2.18
CA GLN A 249 -13.97 -34.69 1.60
C GLN A 249 -14.00 -34.83 0.08
N SER A 250 -15.09 -34.39 -0.54
CA SER A 250 -15.23 -34.34 -2.00
C SER A 250 -14.81 -32.98 -2.56
N LEU A 251 -14.40 -32.97 -3.82
CA LEU A 251 -14.15 -31.73 -4.59
C LEU A 251 -14.84 -31.84 -5.95
N GLY A 252 -15.43 -30.74 -6.40
CA GLY A 252 -15.93 -30.61 -7.76
C GLY A 252 -15.10 -29.64 -8.59
N LEU A 253 -14.66 -30.07 -9.76
CA LEU A 253 -14.01 -29.21 -10.76
C LEU A 253 -15.00 -28.89 -11.86
N ILE A 254 -15.15 -27.61 -12.19
CA ILE A 254 -15.89 -27.11 -13.34
C ILE A 254 -14.88 -26.42 -14.26
N VAL A 255 -14.76 -26.83 -15.51
CA VAL A 255 -14.03 -26.14 -16.57
C VAL A 255 -15.06 -25.45 -17.49
N LEU A 256 -14.81 -24.21 -17.80
CA LEU A 256 -15.72 -23.32 -18.52
C LEU A 256 -14.99 -22.68 -19.71
N ASP A 257 -15.65 -22.61 -20.86
CA ASP A 257 -15.08 -21.95 -22.04
C ASP A 257 -16.20 -21.19 -22.78
N LEU A 258 -15.90 -19.94 -23.15
CA LEU A 258 -16.84 -19.06 -23.86
C LEU A 258 -17.09 -19.55 -25.29
N ASP A 259 -18.35 -19.73 -25.64
CA ASP A 259 -18.72 -20.20 -26.97
C ASP A 259 -18.49 -19.10 -28.03
N LYS A 260 -17.72 -19.43 -29.06
CA LYS A 260 -17.46 -18.54 -30.21
C LYS A 260 -16.85 -17.19 -29.83
N PHE A 261 -16.07 -17.11 -28.72
CA PHE A 261 -15.46 -15.86 -28.24
C PHE A 261 -14.59 -15.18 -29.31
N LYS A 262 -13.92 -15.97 -30.17
CA LYS A 262 -13.17 -15.44 -31.30
C LYS A 262 -14.04 -14.56 -32.19
N THR A 263 -15.29 -14.96 -32.44
CA THR A 263 -16.23 -14.15 -33.27
C THR A 263 -16.54 -12.79 -32.63
N ILE A 264 -16.61 -12.71 -31.28
CA ILE A 264 -16.77 -11.45 -30.55
C ILE A 264 -15.56 -10.55 -30.81
N ASN A 265 -14.33 -11.08 -30.68
CA ASN A 265 -13.12 -10.33 -30.95
C ASN A 265 -13.03 -9.86 -32.40
N ASP A 266 -13.33 -10.74 -33.36
CA ASP A 266 -13.25 -10.44 -34.79
C ASP A 266 -14.30 -9.39 -35.18
N THR A 267 -15.47 -9.36 -34.54
CA THR A 267 -16.57 -8.44 -34.86
C THR A 267 -16.45 -7.08 -34.16
N TYR A 268 -16.10 -7.09 -32.86
CA TYR A 268 -16.16 -5.89 -32.00
C TYR A 268 -14.80 -5.42 -31.50
N GLY A 269 -13.73 -6.14 -31.86
CA GLY A 269 -12.36 -5.85 -31.44
C GLY A 269 -12.00 -6.38 -30.06
N HIS A 270 -10.68 -6.51 -29.81
CA HIS A 270 -10.14 -7.08 -28.57
C HIS A 270 -10.53 -6.33 -27.29
N LEU A 271 -10.69 -4.98 -27.37
CA LEU A 271 -11.10 -4.18 -26.20
C LEU A 271 -12.52 -4.50 -25.72
N TYR A 272 -13.39 -4.91 -26.66
CA TYR A 272 -14.74 -5.37 -26.32
C TYR A 272 -14.68 -6.80 -25.76
N GLY A 273 -13.86 -7.68 -26.33
CA GLY A 273 -13.61 -9.02 -25.79
C GLY A 273 -13.06 -8.98 -24.36
N ASP A 274 -12.13 -8.08 -24.08
CA ASP A 274 -11.59 -7.86 -22.72
C ASP A 274 -12.69 -7.45 -21.73
N TYR A 275 -13.61 -6.58 -22.15
CA TYR A 275 -14.77 -6.21 -21.35
C TYR A 275 -15.66 -7.43 -21.07
N VAL A 276 -15.96 -8.26 -22.09
CA VAL A 276 -16.76 -9.48 -21.92
C VAL A 276 -16.09 -10.42 -20.90
N LEU A 277 -14.78 -10.65 -21.02
CA LEU A 277 -14.03 -11.49 -20.08
C LEU A 277 -14.11 -10.98 -18.64
N LYS A 278 -14.01 -9.66 -18.42
CA LYS A 278 -14.18 -9.05 -17.09
C LYS A 278 -15.58 -9.26 -16.52
N GLU A 279 -16.60 -9.07 -17.32
CA GLU A 279 -17.98 -9.25 -16.89
C GLU A 279 -18.31 -10.72 -16.59
N VAL A 280 -17.81 -11.65 -17.41
CA VAL A 280 -17.95 -13.08 -17.16
C VAL A 280 -17.23 -13.49 -15.87
N SER A 281 -16.00 -13.03 -15.66
CA SER A 281 -15.26 -13.33 -14.43
C SER A 281 -15.99 -12.85 -13.18
N LYS A 282 -16.63 -11.69 -13.25
CA LYS A 282 -17.47 -11.15 -12.17
C LYS A 282 -18.69 -12.04 -11.90
N ILE A 283 -19.42 -12.46 -12.97
CA ILE A 283 -20.54 -13.36 -12.83
C ILE A 283 -20.12 -14.68 -12.17
N ILE A 284 -19.01 -15.28 -12.59
CA ILE A 284 -18.51 -16.52 -12.00
C ILE A 284 -18.22 -16.30 -10.52
N SER A 285 -17.45 -15.28 -10.15
CA SER A 285 -17.06 -14.98 -8.76
C SER A 285 -18.26 -14.72 -7.85
N GLU A 286 -19.29 -14.03 -8.33
CA GLU A 286 -20.50 -13.72 -7.57
C GLU A 286 -21.40 -14.95 -7.34
N ASN A 287 -21.16 -16.05 -8.06
CA ASN A 287 -21.98 -17.27 -8.01
C ASN A 287 -21.28 -18.46 -7.33
N ILE A 288 -20.13 -18.26 -6.74
CA ILE A 288 -19.39 -19.25 -5.93
C ILE A 288 -19.26 -18.78 -4.48
N ARG A 289 -18.90 -19.70 -3.58
CA ARG A 289 -18.68 -19.39 -2.15
C ARG A 289 -17.27 -18.82 -1.94
N THR A 290 -17.05 -18.12 -0.85
CA THR A 290 -15.71 -17.58 -0.47
C THR A 290 -14.64 -18.67 -0.31
N ILE A 291 -15.04 -19.92 0.03
CA ILE A 291 -14.14 -21.06 0.18
C ILE A 291 -13.78 -21.71 -1.17
N ASP A 292 -14.59 -21.50 -2.20
CA ASP A 292 -14.36 -22.04 -3.54
C ASP A 292 -13.26 -21.25 -4.24
N VAL A 293 -12.63 -21.86 -5.23
CA VAL A 293 -11.49 -21.30 -5.93
C VAL A 293 -11.83 -21.09 -7.40
N VAL A 294 -11.60 -19.87 -7.90
CA VAL A 294 -11.81 -19.56 -9.31
C VAL A 294 -10.51 -19.03 -9.93
N GLY A 295 -10.24 -19.45 -11.17
CA GLY A 295 -9.10 -18.99 -11.95
C GLY A 295 -9.42 -18.88 -13.43
N ARG A 296 -8.64 -18.02 -14.12
CA ARG A 296 -8.61 -17.97 -15.59
C ARG A 296 -7.53 -18.94 -16.05
N TYR A 297 -7.95 -19.99 -16.74
CA TYR A 297 -7.08 -21.09 -17.12
C TYR A 297 -6.37 -20.84 -18.46
N GLY A 298 -7.06 -20.20 -19.39
CA GLY A 298 -6.58 -19.85 -20.72
C GLY A 298 -7.11 -18.50 -21.20
N GLY A 299 -7.07 -18.24 -22.50
CA GLY A 299 -7.52 -16.99 -23.11
C GLY A 299 -8.99 -16.68 -22.83
N GLU A 300 -9.86 -17.66 -23.04
CA GLU A 300 -11.32 -17.59 -22.85
C GLU A 300 -11.85 -18.68 -21.92
N GLU A 301 -10.92 -19.38 -21.24
CA GLU A 301 -11.20 -20.52 -20.37
C GLU A 301 -11.11 -20.13 -18.90
N PHE A 302 -12.08 -20.61 -18.12
CA PHE A 302 -12.16 -20.44 -16.67
C PHE A 302 -12.24 -21.79 -15.96
N SER A 303 -11.75 -21.86 -14.74
CA SER A 303 -11.88 -23.06 -13.91
C SER A 303 -12.40 -22.69 -12.53
N VAL A 304 -13.32 -23.47 -12.01
CA VAL A 304 -13.88 -23.33 -10.65
C VAL A 304 -13.67 -24.63 -9.92
N LEU A 305 -13.08 -24.55 -8.72
CA LEU A 305 -12.95 -25.69 -7.81
C LEU A 305 -13.91 -25.48 -6.63
N LEU A 306 -14.89 -26.34 -6.51
CA LEU A 306 -15.85 -26.36 -5.43
C LEU A 306 -15.32 -27.23 -4.29
N VAL A 307 -15.12 -26.61 -3.13
CA VAL A 307 -14.52 -27.27 -1.96
C VAL A 307 -15.61 -27.94 -1.15
N ASN A 308 -15.35 -29.18 -0.72
CA ASN A 308 -16.27 -30.00 0.07
C ASN A 308 -17.67 -30.10 -0.61
N THR A 309 -17.67 -30.45 -1.90
CA THR A 309 -18.87 -30.51 -2.73
C THR A 309 -18.82 -31.77 -3.59
N ASP A 310 -19.85 -32.59 -3.55
CA ASP A 310 -19.97 -33.76 -4.40
C ASP A 310 -20.30 -33.39 -5.83
N ILE A 311 -19.91 -34.24 -6.79
CA ILE A 311 -20.06 -33.92 -8.22
C ILE A 311 -21.53 -33.69 -8.62
N GLN A 312 -22.48 -34.38 -8.01
CA GLN A 312 -23.90 -34.17 -8.25
C GLN A 312 -24.40 -32.81 -7.78
N GLU A 313 -23.76 -32.24 -6.75
CA GLU A 313 -24.08 -30.91 -6.22
C GLU A 313 -23.44 -29.78 -7.04
N CYS A 314 -22.47 -30.12 -7.90
CA CYS A 314 -21.80 -29.14 -8.76
C CYS A 314 -22.70 -28.70 -9.93
N GLU A 315 -23.55 -29.58 -10.45
CA GLU A 315 -24.37 -29.32 -11.64
C GLU A 315 -25.32 -28.12 -11.48
N PRO A 316 -26.10 -27.95 -10.42
CA PRO A 316 -26.97 -26.79 -10.25
C PRO A 316 -26.17 -25.46 -10.18
N MET A 317 -24.94 -25.49 -9.66
CA MET A 317 -24.09 -24.32 -9.58
C MET A 317 -23.52 -23.94 -10.95
N ALA A 318 -23.01 -24.93 -11.69
CA ALA A 318 -22.52 -24.74 -13.06
C ALA A 318 -23.64 -24.24 -13.97
N GLN A 319 -24.84 -24.85 -13.90
CA GLN A 319 -26.01 -24.42 -14.68
C GLN A 319 -26.41 -22.98 -14.38
N ARG A 320 -26.41 -22.59 -13.10
CA ARG A 320 -26.69 -21.19 -12.71
C ARG A 320 -25.71 -20.19 -13.32
N ILE A 321 -24.42 -20.52 -13.40
CA ILE A 321 -23.41 -19.67 -14.04
C ILE A 321 -23.70 -19.57 -15.53
N VAL A 322 -23.93 -20.69 -16.21
CA VAL A 322 -24.27 -20.77 -17.64
C VAL A 322 -25.51 -19.91 -17.95
N ASP A 323 -26.59 -20.08 -17.19
CA ASP A 323 -27.85 -19.36 -17.36
C ASP A 323 -27.66 -17.84 -17.18
N LYS A 324 -26.92 -17.43 -16.16
CA LYS A 324 -26.66 -16.00 -15.90
C LYS A 324 -25.85 -15.34 -17.02
N ILE A 325 -24.87 -16.05 -17.58
CA ILE A 325 -24.08 -15.54 -18.70
C ILE A 325 -24.96 -15.47 -19.96
N HIS A 326 -25.75 -16.49 -20.23
CA HIS A 326 -26.69 -16.53 -21.36
C HIS A 326 -27.72 -15.39 -21.32
N GLN A 327 -28.27 -15.08 -20.14
CA GLN A 327 -29.29 -14.05 -19.95
C GLN A 327 -28.71 -12.62 -19.97
N LYS A 328 -27.40 -12.47 -19.81
CA LYS A 328 -26.76 -11.15 -19.77
C LYS A 328 -26.59 -10.57 -21.16
N THR A 329 -27.05 -9.34 -21.34
CA THR A 329 -26.65 -8.50 -22.46
C THR A 329 -25.38 -7.73 -22.06
N PHE A 330 -24.31 -7.95 -22.81
CA PHE A 330 -23.04 -7.24 -22.63
C PHE A 330 -23.10 -5.91 -23.38
N LEU A 331 -23.16 -4.79 -22.65
CA LEU A 331 -23.32 -3.45 -23.22
C LEU A 331 -22.11 -2.59 -22.88
N LYS A 332 -21.39 -2.14 -23.91
CA LYS A 332 -20.25 -1.21 -23.77
C LYS A 332 -20.19 -0.28 -25.00
N ASP A 333 -20.03 1.02 -24.75
CA ASP A 333 -19.88 2.05 -25.80
C ASP A 333 -20.96 2.00 -26.90
N GLY A 334 -22.21 1.68 -26.53
CA GLY A 334 -23.33 1.55 -27.43
C GLY A 334 -23.41 0.22 -28.23
N ILE A 335 -22.43 -0.68 -28.01
CA ILE A 335 -22.41 -2.02 -28.61
C ILE A 335 -23.04 -3.00 -27.63
N ALA A 336 -24.03 -3.76 -28.07
CA ALA A 336 -24.68 -4.82 -27.29
C ALA A 336 -24.43 -6.18 -27.94
N SER A 337 -24.03 -7.18 -27.15
CA SER A 337 -23.88 -8.55 -27.61
C SER A 337 -24.34 -9.56 -26.57
N ASN A 338 -24.63 -10.77 -27.01
CA ASN A 338 -24.86 -11.91 -26.12
C ASN A 338 -23.80 -12.97 -26.42
N ILE A 339 -23.36 -13.66 -25.39
CA ILE A 339 -22.44 -14.79 -25.50
C ILE A 339 -22.91 -15.91 -24.61
N THR A 340 -22.55 -17.13 -24.92
CA THR A 340 -22.82 -18.30 -24.11
C THR A 340 -21.52 -18.92 -23.62
N ILE A 341 -21.62 -19.85 -22.69
CA ILE A 341 -20.50 -20.57 -22.10
C ILE A 341 -20.83 -22.05 -21.99
N SER A 342 -19.87 -22.88 -22.28
CA SER A 342 -19.96 -24.32 -22.12
C SER A 342 -19.18 -24.77 -20.89
N ALA A 343 -19.73 -25.68 -20.11
CA ALA A 343 -19.13 -26.22 -18.88
C ALA A 343 -18.99 -27.72 -18.93
N GLY A 344 -17.84 -28.20 -18.44
CA GLY A 344 -17.59 -29.62 -18.17
C GLY A 344 -17.17 -29.83 -16.72
N MET A 345 -17.57 -30.94 -16.13
CA MET A 345 -17.35 -31.20 -14.71
C MET A 345 -16.76 -32.57 -14.43
N ALA A 346 -15.86 -32.61 -13.42
CA ALA A 346 -15.35 -33.84 -12.85
C ALA A 346 -15.19 -33.71 -11.31
N GLY A 347 -15.34 -34.77 -10.57
CA GLY A 347 -15.30 -34.78 -9.10
C GLY A 347 -14.25 -35.73 -8.54
N PHE A 348 -13.62 -35.31 -7.44
CA PHE A 348 -12.81 -36.15 -6.57
C PHE A 348 -13.71 -36.70 -5.43
N PRO A 349 -13.60 -37.97 -5.05
CA PRO A 349 -12.72 -38.98 -5.63
C PRO A 349 -13.33 -39.72 -6.85
N THR A 350 -14.57 -39.45 -7.22
CA THR A 350 -15.42 -40.20 -8.15
C THR A 350 -14.75 -40.43 -9.50
N HIS A 351 -14.16 -39.39 -10.08
CA HIS A 351 -13.61 -39.45 -11.43
C HIS A 351 -12.09 -39.62 -11.46
N SER A 352 -11.37 -39.08 -10.48
CA SER A 352 -9.91 -39.21 -10.38
C SER A 352 -9.43 -38.83 -8.98
N ASP A 353 -8.27 -39.38 -8.57
CA ASP A 353 -7.58 -39.08 -7.31
C ASP A 353 -6.45 -38.07 -7.48
N HIS A 354 -6.24 -37.53 -8.68
CA HIS A 354 -5.18 -36.56 -8.97
C HIS A 354 -5.64 -35.44 -9.90
N VAL A 355 -5.05 -34.25 -9.73
CA VAL A 355 -5.43 -33.01 -10.42
C VAL A 355 -5.47 -33.17 -11.94
N LYS A 356 -4.43 -33.78 -12.54
CA LYS A 356 -4.34 -33.95 -14.00
C LYS A 356 -5.47 -34.80 -14.55
N GLY A 357 -5.87 -35.86 -13.84
CA GLY A 357 -6.98 -36.71 -14.25
C GLY A 357 -8.32 -35.99 -14.18
N LEU A 358 -8.55 -35.21 -13.11
CA LEU A 358 -9.77 -34.41 -12.98
C LEU A 358 -9.89 -33.35 -14.09
N ILE A 359 -8.80 -32.66 -14.40
CA ILE A 359 -8.79 -31.68 -15.49
C ILE A 359 -9.11 -32.33 -16.83
N LEU A 360 -8.43 -33.45 -17.17
CA LEU A 360 -8.65 -34.16 -18.43
C LEU A 360 -10.11 -34.60 -18.60
N LYS A 361 -10.73 -35.09 -17.53
CA LYS A 361 -12.11 -35.55 -17.55
C LYS A 361 -13.12 -34.41 -17.64
N ALA A 362 -12.86 -33.29 -16.95
CA ALA A 362 -13.69 -32.07 -17.04
C ALA A 362 -13.57 -31.42 -18.43
N ASP A 363 -12.36 -31.35 -19.01
CA ASP A 363 -12.14 -30.81 -20.37
C ASP A 363 -12.88 -31.64 -21.42
N LYS A 364 -12.81 -32.98 -21.31
CA LYS A 364 -13.56 -33.87 -22.22
C LYS A 364 -15.07 -33.62 -22.14
N ALA A 365 -15.60 -33.53 -20.92
CA ALA A 365 -17.03 -33.22 -20.71
C ALA A 365 -17.43 -31.83 -21.26
N MET A 366 -16.56 -30.83 -21.13
CA MET A 366 -16.77 -29.50 -21.72
C MET A 366 -16.78 -29.55 -23.25
N TYR A 367 -15.86 -30.32 -23.84
CA TYR A 367 -15.84 -30.52 -25.29
C TYR A 367 -17.11 -31.22 -25.78
N ASP A 368 -17.65 -32.20 -25.03
CA ASP A 368 -18.94 -32.85 -25.32
C ASP A 368 -20.07 -31.82 -25.29
N THR A 369 -20.09 -30.91 -24.30
CA THR A 369 -21.05 -29.80 -24.23
C THR A 369 -21.00 -28.94 -25.52
N LYS A 370 -19.78 -28.51 -25.91
CA LYS A 370 -19.57 -27.71 -27.12
C LYS A 370 -20.04 -28.45 -28.40
N SER A 371 -19.74 -29.73 -28.51
CA SER A 371 -20.11 -30.56 -29.64
C SER A 371 -21.62 -30.73 -29.77
N ASN A 372 -22.36 -30.66 -28.67
CA ASN A 372 -23.83 -30.75 -28.62
C ASN A 372 -24.54 -29.38 -28.79
N GLY A 373 -23.81 -28.35 -29.22
CA GLY A 373 -24.36 -27.03 -29.50
C GLY A 373 -23.94 -25.92 -28.54
N GLY A 374 -23.19 -26.23 -27.50
CA GLY A 374 -22.75 -25.28 -26.48
C GLY A 374 -23.85 -24.85 -25.51
N ASN A 375 -23.58 -23.79 -24.71
CA ASN A 375 -24.53 -23.21 -23.75
C ASN A 375 -25.16 -24.24 -22.80
N GLY A 376 -24.33 -25.00 -22.16
CA GLY A 376 -24.81 -26.09 -21.27
C GLY A 376 -23.72 -26.63 -20.36
N VAL A 377 -24.07 -27.72 -19.70
CA VAL A 377 -23.25 -28.36 -18.67
C VAL A 377 -23.21 -29.87 -18.91
N THR A 378 -22.05 -30.47 -18.79
CA THR A 378 -21.89 -31.93 -18.88
C THR A 378 -21.02 -32.43 -17.74
N ILE A 379 -21.47 -33.49 -17.06
CA ILE A 379 -20.63 -34.23 -16.09
C ILE A 379 -19.86 -35.31 -16.86
N SER A 380 -18.60 -35.53 -16.49
CA SER A 380 -17.79 -36.61 -17.06
C SER A 380 -18.48 -37.98 -16.84
N ASN A 381 -18.60 -38.76 -17.90
CA ASN A 381 -19.12 -40.14 -17.81
C ASN A 381 -18.02 -41.16 -17.48
N ASP A 382 -16.76 -40.77 -17.50
CA ASP A 382 -15.63 -41.66 -17.24
C ASP A 382 -15.40 -41.75 -15.72
N VAL A 383 -15.78 -42.81 -15.10
CA VAL A 383 -15.52 -43.13 -13.68
C VAL A 383 -14.12 -43.69 -13.48
#